data_66b27d8d0eb08019e6c0ad338df6ce9e
#
_entry.id   66b27d8d0eb08019e6c0ad338df6ce9e
#
_cell.length_a   1.000
_cell.length_b   1.000
_cell.length_c   1.000
_cell.angle_alpha   90.00
_cell.angle_beta   90.00
_cell.angle_gamma   90.00
#
_symmetry.space_group_name_H-M   'P 1'
#
loop_
_entity.id
_entity.type
_entity.pdbx_description
1 polymer ?
#
loop_
_entity_poly.entity_id
_entity_poly.type
_entity_poly.pdbx_seq_one_letter_code
_entity_poly.pdbx_strand_id
1 'polypeptide(L)'
;MSYQWSNLKNLDLLEVEGNNDELVFKTNSEKATVQIVNNDIESVIYEYNKETFVINKNERYHILVGEGNSERDVYHYLRPGGPSLTMRLGITNHIGFGTWSSLPHDFELSTEPGFEEVFFYLLEGSTQKAIQRGKGVWYTNEYIDDAWLVNDRTFCTVPMGYHPVVAEPGVHVSY
;
A
#
# COMPACT_ATOMS: atom_id res chain seq x y z
N MET A 1 1.55 -1.02 14.72
CA MET A 1 2.86 -1.67 14.82
C MET A 1 3.46 -1.71 13.44
N SER A 2 4.61 -1.09 13.22
CA SER A 2 5.24 -1.07 11.92
C SER A 2 6.09 -2.32 11.72
N TYR A 3 5.98 -2.92 10.56
CA TYR A 3 6.96 -3.86 10.07
C TYR A 3 7.88 -3.11 9.12
N GLN A 4 9.13 -2.98 9.48
CA GLN A 4 10.15 -2.42 8.59
C GLN A 4 11.11 -3.52 8.20
N TRP A 5 11.47 -3.58 6.95
CA TRP A 5 12.62 -4.36 6.53
C TRP A 5 13.86 -3.71 7.10
N SER A 6 14.39 -4.36 8.11
CA SER A 6 15.29 -3.76 9.10
C SER A 6 16.55 -3.09 8.59
N ASN A 7 16.88 -3.19 7.32
CA ASN A 7 18.11 -2.66 6.74
C ASN A 7 17.89 -1.75 5.53
N LEU A 8 16.63 -1.41 5.23
CA LEU A 8 16.34 -0.61 4.06
C LEU A 8 16.18 0.85 4.45
N LYS A 9 16.91 1.67 3.76
CA LYS A 9 16.83 3.11 3.92
C LYS A 9 15.67 3.63 3.06
N ASN A 10 14.68 4.20 3.71
CA ASN A 10 13.63 4.96 3.07
C ASN A 10 14.18 6.27 2.51
N LEU A 11 13.48 6.83 1.55
CA LEU A 11 13.76 8.18 1.08
C LEU A 11 13.26 9.25 2.06
N ASP A 12 12.50 8.84 3.07
CA ASP A 12 11.83 9.73 4.02
C ASP A 12 10.90 10.76 3.35
N LEU A 13 10.31 10.36 2.23
CA LEU A 13 9.35 11.20 1.50
C LEU A 13 7.98 11.17 2.14
N LEU A 14 7.66 10.06 2.79
CA LEU A 14 6.36 9.77 3.37
C LEU A 14 6.50 9.39 4.85
N GLU A 15 5.92 10.20 5.71
CA GLU A 15 5.72 9.86 7.12
C GLU A 15 4.41 9.09 7.28
N VAL A 16 4.43 8.01 8.07
CA VAL A 16 3.25 7.21 8.39
C VAL A 16 3.07 7.18 9.90
N GLU A 17 1.91 7.63 10.34
CA GLU A 17 1.50 7.62 11.74
C GLU A 17 0.11 6.97 11.87
N GLY A 18 -0.28 6.61 13.08
CA GLY A 18 -1.63 6.20 13.36
C GLY A 18 -1.74 4.93 14.20
N ASN A 19 -2.94 4.39 14.18
CA ASN A 19 -3.34 3.18 14.90
C ASN A 19 -4.09 2.22 13.96
N ASN A 20 -4.77 1.24 14.53
CA ASN A 20 -5.46 0.21 13.74
C ASN A 20 -6.64 0.73 12.91
N ASP A 21 -7.23 1.85 13.30
CA ASP A 21 -8.48 2.36 12.71
C ASP A 21 -8.30 3.71 12.01
N GLU A 22 -7.17 4.37 12.25
CA GLU A 22 -6.83 5.62 11.60
C GLU A 22 -5.35 5.65 11.23
N LEU A 23 -5.07 5.92 9.97
CA LEU A 23 -3.71 6.11 9.46
C LEU A 23 -3.56 7.52 8.92
N VAL A 24 -2.39 8.10 9.12
CA VAL A 24 -2.03 9.41 8.60
C VAL A 24 -0.76 9.27 7.77
N PHE A 25 -0.86 9.66 6.51
CA PHE A 25 0.25 9.74 5.58
C PHE A 25 0.57 11.19 5.30
N LYS A 26 1.83 11.57 5.46
CA LYS A 26 2.27 12.96 5.29
C LYS A 26 3.48 13.05 4.38
N THR A 27 3.49 14.08 3.56
CA THR A 27 4.68 14.61 2.88
C THR A 27 4.95 16.02 3.38
N ASN A 28 5.95 16.69 2.82
CA ASN A 28 6.23 18.08 3.15
C ASN A 28 5.07 19.04 2.83
N SER A 29 4.15 18.68 1.96
CA SER A 29 3.10 19.57 1.45
C SER A 29 1.69 19.00 1.49
N GLU A 30 1.55 17.68 1.63
CA GLU A 30 0.27 16.98 1.56
C GLU A 30 0.07 16.10 2.80
N LYS A 31 -1.18 15.92 3.18
CA LYS A 31 -1.55 15.00 4.27
C LYS A 31 -2.82 14.25 3.88
N ALA A 32 -2.83 12.94 4.08
CA ALA A 32 -3.99 12.11 3.95
C ALA A 32 -4.27 11.37 5.26
N THR A 33 -5.48 11.54 5.79
CA THR A 33 -5.96 10.80 6.96
C THR A 33 -6.97 9.76 6.49
N VAL A 34 -6.70 8.50 6.77
CA VAL A 34 -7.48 7.33 6.32
C VAL A 34 -8.23 6.76 7.50
N GLN A 35 -9.54 6.65 7.38
CA GLN A 35 -10.39 5.96 8.35
C GLN A 35 -10.66 4.52 7.89
N ILE A 36 -10.32 3.55 8.74
CA ILE A 36 -10.48 2.12 8.46
C ILE A 36 -11.62 1.56 9.29
N VAL A 37 -12.58 0.94 8.61
CA VAL A 37 -13.73 0.27 9.23
C VAL A 37 -13.91 -1.11 8.58
N ASN A 38 -13.98 -2.16 9.37
CA ASN A 38 -14.20 -3.54 8.87
C ASN A 38 -13.23 -3.93 7.74
N ASN A 39 -11.94 -3.69 7.95
CA ASN A 39 -10.87 -3.99 6.99
C ASN A 39 -11.03 -3.35 5.60
N ASP A 40 -11.69 -2.20 5.54
CA ASP A 40 -11.80 -1.39 4.33
C ASP A 40 -11.64 0.09 4.69
N ILE A 41 -11.32 0.91 3.72
CA ILE A 41 -11.26 2.36 3.90
C ILE A 41 -12.66 2.94 3.82
N GLU A 42 -13.13 3.56 4.90
CA GLU A 42 -14.42 4.25 4.96
C GLU A 42 -14.35 5.64 4.35
N SER A 43 -13.28 6.36 4.65
CA SER A 43 -13.06 7.69 4.08
C SER A 43 -11.59 8.07 4.09
N VAL A 44 -11.23 9.01 3.23
CA VAL A 44 -9.94 9.68 3.19
C VAL A 44 -10.16 11.17 3.28
N ILE A 45 -9.54 11.81 4.27
CA ILE A 45 -9.47 13.27 4.39
C ILE A 45 -8.11 13.68 3.84
N TYR A 46 -8.12 14.41 2.74
CA TYR A 46 -6.90 14.90 2.09
C TYR A 46 -6.76 16.41 2.24
N GLU A 47 -5.60 16.84 2.66
CA GLU A 47 -5.28 18.24 2.96
C GLU A 47 -4.07 18.68 2.13
N TYR A 48 -4.23 19.76 1.38
CA TYR A 48 -3.19 20.39 0.58
C TYR A 48 -3.47 21.88 0.43
N ASN A 49 -2.47 22.72 0.62
CA ASN A 49 -2.53 24.17 0.40
C ASN A 49 -3.73 24.86 1.07
N LYS A 50 -4.02 24.48 2.33
CA LYS A 50 -5.16 24.95 3.15
C LYS A 50 -6.55 24.54 2.62
N GLU A 51 -6.61 23.72 1.62
CA GLU A 51 -7.84 23.08 1.17
C GLU A 51 -7.96 21.69 1.80
N THR A 52 -9.19 21.27 2.03
CA THR A 52 -9.51 19.95 2.58
C THR A 52 -10.54 19.28 1.68
N PHE A 53 -10.23 18.07 1.29
CA PHE A 53 -11.11 17.22 0.49
C PHE A 53 -11.47 15.97 1.29
N VAL A 54 -12.72 15.59 1.27
CA VAL A 54 -13.19 14.34 1.89
C VAL A 54 -13.67 13.44 0.79
N ILE A 55 -13.09 12.26 0.69
CA ILE A 55 -13.46 11.23 -0.27
C ILE A 55 -14.02 10.05 0.51
N ASN A 56 -15.31 9.81 0.38
CA ASN A 56 -15.99 8.71 1.05
C ASN A 56 -15.91 7.41 0.23
N LYS A 57 -16.16 6.30 0.89
CA LYS A 57 -16.14 4.96 0.30
C LYS A 57 -16.96 4.83 -0.98
N ASN A 58 -18.09 5.50 -1.09
CA ASN A 58 -18.96 5.48 -2.26
C ASN A 58 -18.47 6.37 -3.43
N GLU A 59 -17.46 7.19 -3.22
CA GLU A 59 -16.88 8.10 -4.22
C GLU A 59 -15.57 7.56 -4.82
N ARG A 60 -15.04 6.47 -4.26
CA ARG A 60 -13.80 5.85 -4.70
C ARG A 60 -13.92 5.30 -6.13
N TYR A 61 -12.83 5.37 -6.87
CA TYR A 61 -12.76 4.84 -8.22
C TYR A 61 -12.33 3.36 -8.18
N HIS A 62 -13.14 2.49 -8.76
CA HIS A 62 -12.92 1.04 -8.77
C HIS A 62 -12.38 0.56 -10.12
N ILE A 63 -11.40 -0.33 -10.07
CA ILE A 63 -10.94 -1.13 -11.20
C ILE A 63 -10.73 -2.58 -10.78
N LEU A 64 -11.00 -3.51 -11.69
CA LEU A 64 -10.64 -4.92 -11.54
C LEU A 64 -9.34 -5.16 -12.30
N VAL A 65 -8.37 -5.78 -11.64
CA VAL A 65 -7.01 -5.99 -12.18
C VAL A 65 -6.59 -7.44 -12.00
N GLY A 66 -5.87 -7.97 -12.98
CA GLY A 66 -5.33 -9.33 -12.95
C GLY A 66 -6.32 -10.37 -13.43
N GLU A 67 -5.91 -11.62 -13.36
CA GLU A 67 -6.69 -12.80 -13.76
C GLU A 67 -6.46 -13.97 -12.81
N GLY A 68 -7.48 -14.80 -12.60
CA GLY A 68 -7.37 -16.00 -11.77
C GLY A 68 -6.87 -15.69 -10.36
N ASN A 69 -5.77 -16.29 -9.92
CA ASN A 69 -5.24 -16.09 -8.59
C ASN A 69 -4.62 -14.70 -8.36
N SER A 70 -4.42 -13.92 -9.40
CA SER A 70 -3.95 -12.55 -9.30
C SER A 70 -5.05 -11.51 -9.43
N GLU A 71 -6.30 -11.93 -9.53
CA GLU A 71 -7.45 -11.04 -9.63
C GLU A 71 -7.68 -10.29 -8.31
N ARG A 72 -7.89 -8.99 -8.42
CA ARG A 72 -8.07 -8.11 -7.28
C ARG A 72 -8.90 -6.89 -7.61
N ASP A 73 -9.72 -6.48 -6.66
CA ASP A 73 -10.39 -5.18 -6.68
C ASP A 73 -9.43 -4.11 -6.20
N VAL A 74 -9.24 -3.07 -7.00
CA VAL A 74 -8.44 -1.90 -6.62
C VAL A 74 -9.34 -0.69 -6.55
N TYR A 75 -9.39 -0.06 -5.40
CA TYR A 75 -10.17 1.15 -5.15
C TYR A 75 -9.25 2.33 -4.90
N HIS A 76 -9.33 3.34 -5.73
CA HIS A 76 -8.52 4.56 -5.61
C HIS A 76 -9.31 5.68 -4.96
N TYR A 77 -8.75 6.27 -3.91
CA TYR A 77 -9.23 7.48 -3.25
C TYR A 77 -8.47 8.71 -3.76
N LEU A 78 -7.15 8.62 -3.84
CA LEU A 78 -6.30 9.65 -4.47
C LEU A 78 -5.65 9.07 -5.73
N ARG A 79 -5.87 9.71 -6.86
CA ARG A 79 -5.41 9.25 -8.18
C ARG A 79 -5.03 10.43 -9.08
N PRO A 80 -4.31 10.19 -10.20
CA PRO A 80 -4.04 11.23 -11.19
C PRO A 80 -5.32 11.90 -11.68
N GLY A 81 -5.32 13.24 -11.73
CA GLY A 81 -6.48 14.03 -12.11
C GLY A 81 -7.52 14.25 -11.01
N GLY A 82 -7.29 13.72 -9.81
CA GLY A 82 -8.05 14.05 -8.60
C GLY A 82 -7.45 15.26 -7.85
N PRO A 83 -7.85 15.47 -6.59
CA PRO A 83 -7.39 16.61 -5.81
C PRO A 83 -5.93 16.54 -5.39
N SER A 84 -5.35 15.33 -5.34
CA SER A 84 -3.97 15.13 -4.88
C SER A 84 -2.94 15.62 -5.88
N LEU A 85 -1.92 16.30 -5.37
CA LEU A 85 -0.80 16.78 -6.18
C LEU A 85 0.14 15.62 -6.53
N THR A 86 0.66 14.93 -5.53
CA THR A 86 1.65 13.85 -5.70
C THR A 86 1.22 12.52 -5.10
N MET A 87 0.41 12.53 -4.04
CA MET A 87 -0.02 11.29 -3.38
C MET A 87 -0.92 10.43 -4.27
N ARG A 88 -0.71 9.12 -4.18
CA ARG A 88 -1.63 8.11 -4.66
C ARG A 88 -2.02 7.26 -3.47
N LEU A 89 -3.31 7.03 -3.28
CA LEU A 89 -3.82 6.26 -2.15
C LEU A 89 -5.00 5.42 -2.60
N GLY A 90 -4.98 4.18 -2.23
CA GLY A 90 -6.04 3.23 -2.53
C GLY A 90 -5.99 2.03 -1.61
N ILE A 91 -6.90 1.11 -1.84
CA ILE A 91 -6.89 -0.22 -1.24
C ILE A 91 -6.98 -1.27 -2.35
N THR A 92 -6.14 -2.27 -2.24
CA THR A 92 -6.15 -3.45 -3.11
C THR A 92 -6.66 -4.63 -2.31
N ASN A 93 -7.76 -5.24 -2.77
CA ASN A 93 -8.35 -6.42 -2.16
C ASN A 93 -8.12 -7.62 -3.07
N HIS A 94 -7.44 -8.64 -2.58
CA HIS A 94 -7.35 -9.90 -3.30
C HIS A 94 -8.72 -10.60 -3.32
N ILE A 95 -9.14 -11.11 -4.48
CA ILE A 95 -10.44 -11.76 -4.61
C ILE A 95 -10.41 -13.19 -4.08
N GLY A 96 -9.28 -13.88 -4.17
CA GLY A 96 -9.09 -15.24 -3.69
C GLY A 96 -8.32 -15.34 -2.38
N PHE A 97 -8.34 -16.53 -1.77
CA PHE A 97 -7.54 -16.87 -0.60
C PHE A 97 -6.20 -17.46 -1.03
N GLY A 98 -5.11 -17.03 -0.39
CA GLY A 98 -3.77 -17.50 -0.71
C GLY A 98 -3.27 -17.07 -2.08
N THR A 99 -3.74 -15.96 -2.59
CA THR A 99 -3.41 -15.49 -3.92
C THR A 99 -2.07 -14.75 -3.96
N TRP A 100 -1.35 -14.97 -5.04
CA TRP A 100 -0.16 -14.22 -5.39
C TRP A 100 -0.57 -13.02 -6.23
N SER A 101 -0.23 -11.84 -5.81
CA SER A 101 -0.49 -10.64 -6.58
C SER A 101 0.71 -9.71 -6.57
N SER A 102 0.76 -8.90 -7.52
CA SER A 102 1.65 -7.80 -7.84
C SER A 102 2.52 -8.11 -9.04
N LEU A 103 2.41 -7.26 -10.01
CA LEU A 103 3.31 -7.25 -11.15
C LEU A 103 4.56 -6.45 -10.78
N PRO A 104 5.72 -6.80 -11.33
CA PRO A 104 6.89 -5.95 -11.17
C PRO A 104 6.63 -4.60 -11.82
N HIS A 105 6.88 -3.53 -11.09
CA HIS A 105 6.83 -2.18 -11.61
C HIS A 105 8.07 -1.36 -11.23
N ASP A 106 9.21 -1.97 -11.43
CA ASP A 106 10.54 -1.38 -11.25
C ASP A 106 10.84 -0.26 -12.26
N PHE A 107 10.03 -0.09 -13.29
CA PHE A 107 10.07 1.03 -14.20
C PHE A 107 9.76 2.39 -13.53
N GLU A 108 9.03 2.39 -12.45
CA GLU A 108 8.62 3.60 -11.75
C GLU A 108 9.82 4.39 -11.23
N LEU A 109 10.86 3.72 -10.79
CA LEU A 109 12.06 4.40 -10.33
C LEU A 109 12.89 5.05 -11.42
N SER A 110 12.87 4.50 -12.64
CA SER A 110 13.56 5.12 -13.75
C SER A 110 12.87 6.38 -14.25
N THR A 111 11.57 6.49 -14.01
CA THR A 111 10.72 7.59 -14.48
C THR A 111 10.34 8.57 -13.39
N GLU A 112 10.31 8.15 -12.13
CA GLU A 112 9.85 8.93 -10.98
C GLU A 112 10.89 8.87 -9.84
N PRO A 113 12.04 9.54 -9.97
CA PRO A 113 13.01 9.59 -8.89
C PRO A 113 12.37 10.23 -7.65
N GLY A 114 12.51 9.54 -6.51
CA GLY A 114 11.86 9.96 -5.28
C GLY A 114 10.49 9.35 -5.05
N PHE A 115 10.11 8.30 -5.77
CA PHE A 115 8.95 7.48 -5.48
C PHE A 115 9.15 6.69 -4.17
N GLU A 116 8.14 6.66 -3.34
CA GLU A 116 8.08 5.84 -2.13
C GLU A 116 6.68 5.26 -1.99
N GLU A 117 6.59 3.96 -1.76
CA GLU A 117 5.34 3.23 -1.57
C GLU A 117 5.27 2.62 -0.18
N VAL A 118 4.08 2.64 0.42
CA VAL A 118 3.82 2.02 1.71
C VAL A 118 2.61 1.10 1.58
N PHE A 119 2.77 -0.14 1.98
CA PHE A 119 1.67 -1.08 2.18
C PHE A 119 1.33 -1.18 3.66
N PHE A 120 0.04 -0.98 3.98
CA PHE A 120 -0.54 -1.31 5.27
C PHE A 120 -1.46 -2.51 5.08
N TYR A 121 -1.15 -3.61 5.77
CA TYR A 121 -1.83 -4.88 5.56
C TYR A 121 -3.07 -5.03 6.42
N LEU A 122 -4.15 -5.48 5.80
CA LEU A 122 -5.42 -5.87 6.41
C LEU A 122 -5.65 -7.34 6.09
N LEU A 123 -5.41 -8.23 7.05
CA LEU A 123 -5.42 -9.67 6.85
C LEU A 123 -6.56 -10.30 7.62
N GLU A 124 -7.41 -11.04 6.91
CA GLU A 124 -8.52 -11.79 7.50
C GLU A 124 -8.34 -13.28 7.30
N GLY A 125 -8.69 -14.07 8.29
CA GLY A 125 -8.70 -15.54 8.20
C GLY A 125 -7.92 -16.23 9.30
N SER A 126 -7.50 -17.47 9.05
CA SER A 126 -7.05 -18.40 10.08
C SER A 126 -5.78 -17.94 10.82
N THR A 127 -4.77 -17.48 10.10
CA THR A 127 -3.47 -17.09 10.68
C THR A 127 -3.24 -15.59 10.74
N GLN A 128 -3.95 -14.84 9.92
CA GLN A 128 -3.74 -13.41 9.70
C GLN A 128 -2.28 -13.09 9.33
N LYS A 129 -1.71 -13.92 8.45
CA LYS A 129 -0.33 -13.78 7.98
C LYS A 129 -0.23 -13.85 6.47
N ALA A 130 0.75 -13.12 5.94
CA ALA A 130 1.12 -13.12 4.54
C ALA A 130 2.64 -13.03 4.41
N ILE A 131 3.13 -13.26 3.20
CA ILE A 131 4.55 -13.13 2.85
C ILE A 131 4.67 -12.03 1.82
N GLN A 132 5.47 -11.02 2.13
CA GLN A 132 5.89 -9.99 1.18
C GLN A 132 7.20 -10.42 0.55
N ARG A 133 7.25 -10.47 -0.76
CA ARG A 133 8.45 -10.71 -1.55
C ARG A 133 9.04 -9.39 -2.02
N GLY A 134 10.35 -9.26 -2.04
CA GLY A 134 11.04 -8.13 -2.63
C GLY A 134 12.20 -8.58 -3.49
N LYS A 135 12.30 -8.07 -4.72
CA LYS A 135 13.40 -8.37 -5.63
C LYS A 135 13.69 -7.17 -6.54
N GLY A 136 14.91 -6.71 -6.54
CA GLY A 136 15.34 -5.62 -7.39
C GLY A 136 16.49 -4.82 -6.80
N VAL A 137 16.84 -3.74 -7.46
CA VAL A 137 17.81 -2.77 -6.92
C VAL A 137 17.04 -1.69 -6.20
N TRP A 138 17.31 -1.53 -4.92
CA TRP A 138 16.61 -0.60 -4.05
C TRP A 138 17.38 0.72 -3.89
N TYR A 139 16.81 1.69 -3.23
CA TYR A 139 17.35 3.06 -3.10
C TYR A 139 18.81 3.16 -2.66
N THR A 140 19.32 2.13 -2.01
CA THR A 140 20.73 2.05 -1.59
C THR A 140 21.67 1.57 -2.71
N ASN A 141 21.16 1.33 -3.91
CA ASN A 141 21.84 0.59 -4.98
C ASN A 141 22.22 -0.85 -4.59
N GLU A 142 21.62 -1.37 -3.55
CA GLU A 142 21.79 -2.73 -3.09
C GLU A 142 20.75 -3.65 -3.76
N TYR A 143 21.21 -4.79 -4.26
CA TYR A 143 20.31 -5.79 -4.83
C TYR A 143 19.67 -6.60 -3.71
N ILE A 144 18.35 -6.62 -3.68
CA ILE A 144 17.52 -7.37 -2.75
C ILE A 144 16.88 -8.54 -3.49
N ASP A 145 16.89 -9.71 -2.86
CA ASP A 145 16.19 -10.90 -3.30
C ASP A 145 15.75 -11.70 -2.06
N ASP A 146 14.68 -11.25 -1.39
CA ASP A 146 14.27 -11.77 -0.09
C ASP A 146 12.75 -11.84 0.08
N ALA A 147 12.30 -12.45 1.17
CA ALA A 147 10.89 -12.55 1.54
C ALA A 147 10.71 -12.39 3.04
N TRP A 148 9.64 -11.69 3.43
CA TRP A 148 9.36 -11.33 4.82
C TRP A 148 7.95 -11.74 5.21
N LEU A 149 7.82 -12.24 6.44
CA LEU A 149 6.52 -12.48 7.06
C LEU A 149 5.91 -11.13 7.46
N VAL A 150 4.67 -10.91 7.06
CA VAL A 150 3.88 -9.75 7.47
C VAL A 150 2.64 -10.20 8.24
N ASN A 151 2.19 -9.39 9.17
CA ASN A 151 1.04 -9.65 10.02
C ASN A 151 -0.06 -8.62 9.78
N ASP A 152 -1.27 -8.94 10.25
CA ASP A 152 -2.37 -7.98 10.23
C ASP A 152 -2.01 -6.67 10.94
N ARG A 153 -2.52 -5.56 10.42
CA ARG A 153 -2.34 -4.21 10.98
C ARG A 153 -0.87 -3.79 11.12
N THR A 154 -0.03 -4.25 10.22
CA THR A 154 1.36 -3.79 10.09
C THR A 154 1.57 -3.13 8.74
N PHE A 155 2.64 -2.35 8.61
CA PHE A 155 3.01 -1.75 7.34
C PHE A 155 4.46 -2.05 6.97
N CYS A 156 4.76 -1.97 5.70
CA CYS A 156 6.12 -1.91 5.21
C CYS A 156 6.26 -0.85 4.12
N THR A 157 7.44 -0.30 4.00
CA THR A 157 7.84 0.51 2.87
C THR A 157 8.35 -0.39 1.75
N VAL A 158 7.85 -0.14 0.55
CA VAL A 158 8.26 -0.84 -0.67
C VAL A 158 8.97 0.18 -1.55
N PRO A 159 10.30 0.23 -1.49
CA PRO A 159 11.01 1.26 -2.23
C PRO A 159 10.93 1.04 -3.73
N MET A 160 10.95 -0.23 -4.20
CA MET A 160 10.91 -0.51 -5.62
C MET A 160 11.05 -1.98 -5.96
N GLY A 161 10.89 -2.28 -7.24
CA GLY A 161 11.17 -3.57 -7.82
C GLY A 161 9.98 -4.54 -7.76
N TYR A 162 10.25 -5.80 -7.97
CA TYR A 162 9.25 -6.85 -7.90
C TYR A 162 8.90 -7.11 -6.42
N HIS A 163 7.64 -6.91 -6.05
CA HIS A 163 7.21 -6.96 -4.64
C HIS A 163 5.83 -7.59 -4.42
N PRO A 164 5.57 -8.78 -4.93
CA PRO A 164 4.29 -9.44 -4.70
C PRO A 164 4.09 -9.79 -3.22
N VAL A 165 2.82 -9.81 -2.81
CA VAL A 165 2.39 -10.32 -1.52
C VAL A 165 1.51 -11.55 -1.72
N VAL A 166 1.71 -12.58 -0.89
CA VAL A 166 0.93 -13.80 -0.92
C VAL A 166 0.42 -14.12 0.48
N ALA A 167 -0.88 -14.41 0.57
CA ALA A 167 -1.49 -14.85 1.82
C ALA A 167 -1.14 -16.30 2.16
N GLU A 168 -1.11 -16.63 3.45
CA GLU A 168 -1.16 -18.02 3.88
C GLU A 168 -2.51 -18.66 3.51
N PRO A 169 -2.58 -19.99 3.36
CA PRO A 169 -3.84 -20.67 3.04
C PRO A 169 -4.98 -20.31 4.02
N GLY A 170 -6.11 -19.92 3.48
CA GLY A 170 -7.28 -19.49 4.26
C GLY A 170 -7.18 -18.05 4.80
N VAL A 171 -6.26 -17.26 4.30
CA VAL A 171 -6.14 -15.83 4.62
C VAL A 171 -6.49 -14.99 3.40
N HIS A 172 -7.32 -13.98 3.62
CA HIS A 172 -7.62 -12.94 2.64
C HIS A 172 -6.73 -11.72 2.90
N VAL A 173 -6.16 -11.17 1.83
CA VAL A 173 -5.25 -10.01 1.90
C VAL A 173 -5.91 -8.80 1.28
N SER A 174 -5.90 -7.70 2.05
CA SER A 174 -6.07 -6.34 1.53
C SER A 174 -4.89 -5.47 1.98
N TYR A 175 -4.52 -4.48 1.22
CA TYR A 175 -3.48 -3.52 1.59
C TYR A 175 -3.65 -2.18 0.89
#